data_7caa89d7129b7ca0348d82a332be8b12
#
_entry.id   7caa89d7129b7ca0348d82a332be8b12
#
_cell.length_a   1.000
_cell.length_b   1.000
_cell.length_c   1.000
_cell.angle_alpha   90.00
_cell.angle_beta   90.00
_cell.angle_gamma   90.00
#
_symmetry.space_group_name_H-M   'P 1'
#
loop_
_entity.id
_entity.type
_entity.pdbx_description
1 polymer ?
#
loop_
_entity_poly.entity_id
_entity_poly.type
_entity_poly.pdbx_seq_one_letter_code
_entity_poly.pdbx_strand_id
1 'polypeptide(L)'
;MADGSRKRVNEDVARAHLETALEGHDQAFETFFFARFLGLAFEYLPSDAPDAEKDMCRLTFEVTDMLKNPQGSLHGGAMCSAMDISMGHLVNKVAGPGATIEMKVQFMRPVTEGIVTVEGRFTKRGRSLSFMESRLFSPDQKLVALASATWKMPPN
;
A
#
# COMPACT_ATOMS: atom_id res chain seq x y z
N MET A 1 9.65 22.49 29.81
CA MET A 1 8.56 21.52 29.53
C MET A 1 7.90 21.98 28.24
N ALA A 2 8.08 21.26 27.17
CA ALA A 2 7.42 21.60 25.91
C ALA A 2 5.93 21.37 26.07
N ASP A 3 5.14 22.43 25.86
CA ASP A 3 3.69 22.34 25.78
C ASP A 3 3.34 21.39 24.62
N GLY A 4 3.06 20.16 24.98
CA GLY A 4 2.68 19.12 24.05
C GLY A 4 1.22 19.30 23.64
N SER A 5 0.87 20.40 22.97
CA SER A 5 -0.43 20.49 22.31
C SER A 5 -0.50 19.37 21.28
N ARG A 6 -1.13 18.26 21.64
CA ARG A 6 -1.37 17.13 20.76
C ARG A 6 -2.13 17.65 19.53
N LYS A 7 -1.44 17.68 18.39
CA LYS A 7 -2.05 18.08 17.12
C LYS A 7 -3.23 17.14 16.85
N ARG A 8 -4.45 17.64 16.93
CA ARG A 8 -5.64 16.86 16.64
C ARG A 8 -5.86 16.82 15.13
N VAL A 9 -6.34 15.70 14.64
CA VAL A 9 -6.88 15.64 13.28
C VAL A 9 -8.06 16.60 13.19
N ASN A 10 -8.15 17.38 12.12
CA ASN A 10 -9.30 18.25 11.88
C ASN A 10 -10.52 17.37 11.58
N GLU A 11 -11.57 17.45 12.41
CA GLU A 11 -12.75 16.59 12.33
C GLU A 11 -13.53 16.80 11.03
N ASP A 12 -13.63 18.02 10.53
CA ASP A 12 -14.36 18.33 9.28
C ASP A 12 -13.61 17.74 8.08
N VAL A 13 -12.27 17.85 8.07
CA VAL A 13 -11.42 17.23 7.03
C VAL A 13 -11.55 15.71 7.08
N ALA A 14 -11.57 15.11 8.27
CA ALA A 14 -11.70 13.66 8.41
C ALA A 14 -13.09 13.17 7.95
N ARG A 15 -14.18 13.92 8.26
CA ARG A 15 -15.53 13.60 7.77
C ARG A 15 -15.62 13.69 6.25
N ALA A 16 -15.14 14.78 5.65
CA ALA A 16 -15.15 14.96 4.20
C ALA A 16 -14.35 13.85 3.50
N HIS A 17 -13.21 13.45 4.06
CA HIS A 17 -12.42 12.35 3.52
C HIS A 17 -13.17 11.00 3.60
N LEU A 18 -13.83 10.72 4.71
CA LEU A 18 -14.65 9.53 4.89
C LEU A 18 -15.82 9.50 3.88
N GLU A 19 -16.52 10.63 3.72
CA GLU A 19 -17.60 10.77 2.74
C GLU A 19 -17.11 10.51 1.33
N THR A 20 -15.98 11.10 0.92
CA THR A 20 -15.36 10.85 -0.37
C THR A 20 -14.97 9.38 -0.56
N ALA A 21 -14.47 8.72 0.50
CA ALA A 21 -14.16 7.29 0.44
C ALA A 21 -15.40 6.41 0.30
N LEU A 22 -16.55 6.86 0.86
CA LEU A 22 -17.83 6.16 0.74
C LEU A 22 -18.50 6.37 -0.63
N GLU A 23 -18.23 7.49 -1.31
CA GLU A 23 -18.79 7.76 -2.63
C GLU A 23 -18.26 6.78 -3.69
N GLY A 24 -19.17 6.04 -4.33
CA GLY A 24 -18.82 5.16 -5.45
C GLY A 24 -17.91 3.99 -5.09
N HIS A 25 -17.80 3.64 -3.78
CA HIS A 25 -17.12 2.41 -3.42
C HIS A 25 -17.99 1.21 -3.80
N ASP A 26 -17.36 0.17 -4.30
CA ASP A 26 -17.87 -1.18 -4.35
C ASP A 26 -16.75 -2.10 -3.87
N GLN A 27 -17.01 -3.35 -3.58
CA GLN A 27 -15.95 -4.27 -3.11
C GLN A 27 -15.18 -4.91 -4.29
N ALA A 28 -14.95 -4.14 -5.36
CA ALA A 28 -14.04 -4.51 -6.43
C ALA A 28 -12.59 -4.13 -6.08
N PHE A 29 -11.63 -4.78 -6.74
CA PHE A 29 -10.22 -4.62 -6.38
C PHE A 29 -9.71 -3.17 -6.48
N GLU A 30 -10.18 -2.38 -7.45
CA GLU A 30 -9.73 -1.01 -7.65
C GLU A 30 -10.49 0.03 -6.82
N THR A 31 -11.66 -0.33 -6.27
CA THR A 31 -12.62 0.61 -5.68
C THR A 31 -13.08 0.27 -4.27
N PHE A 32 -12.53 -0.78 -3.65
CA PHE A 32 -12.94 -1.16 -2.30
C PHE A 32 -12.65 -0.05 -1.28
N PHE A 33 -13.55 0.09 -0.31
CA PHE A 33 -13.58 1.20 0.64
C PHE A 33 -12.23 1.51 1.28
N PHE A 34 -11.49 0.48 1.72
CA PHE A 34 -10.23 0.68 2.44
C PHE A 34 -9.13 1.29 1.56
N ALA A 35 -9.05 0.90 0.27
CA ALA A 35 -8.12 1.52 -0.67
C ALA A 35 -8.46 3.00 -0.92
N ARG A 36 -9.76 3.30 -1.05
CA ARG A 36 -10.25 4.68 -1.18
C ARG A 36 -9.97 5.50 0.08
N PHE A 37 -10.19 4.91 1.27
CA PHE A 37 -9.88 5.56 2.54
C PHE A 37 -8.39 5.88 2.69
N LEU A 38 -7.50 5.00 2.23
CA LEU A 38 -6.07 5.27 2.17
C LEU A 38 -5.68 6.26 1.06
N GLY A 39 -6.59 6.58 0.13
CA GLY A 39 -6.33 7.45 -1.01
C GLY A 39 -5.39 6.83 -2.05
N LEU A 40 -5.45 5.51 -2.23
CA LEU A 40 -4.55 4.79 -3.14
C LEU A 40 -4.90 5.05 -4.60
N ALA A 41 -3.94 5.48 -5.39
CA ALA A 41 -3.98 5.46 -6.85
C ALA A 41 -3.14 4.29 -7.36
N PHE A 42 -3.67 3.55 -8.35
CA PHE A 42 -3.11 2.30 -8.86
C PHE A 42 -2.53 2.47 -10.25
N GLU A 43 -1.35 1.90 -10.48
CA GLU A 43 -0.70 1.79 -11.77
C GLU A 43 -0.13 0.38 -11.93
N TYR A 44 -0.48 -0.31 -13.04
CA TYR A 44 0.10 -1.60 -13.36
C TYR A 44 1.14 -1.42 -14.46
N LEU A 45 2.35 -1.87 -14.18
CA LEU A 45 3.49 -1.78 -15.07
C LEU A 45 3.83 -3.18 -15.56
N PRO A 46 3.32 -3.60 -16.74
CA PRO A 46 3.70 -4.86 -17.33
C PRO A 46 5.18 -4.82 -17.73
N SER A 47 5.87 -5.94 -17.64
CA SER A 47 7.21 -6.06 -18.20
C SER A 47 7.11 -6.43 -19.66
N ASP A 48 8.00 -5.87 -20.49
CA ASP A 48 8.16 -6.25 -21.91
C ASP A 48 8.80 -7.65 -22.09
N ALA A 49 9.22 -8.27 -20.99
CA ALA A 49 9.81 -9.59 -21.00
C ALA A 49 8.71 -10.68 -20.99
N PRO A 50 8.91 -11.85 -21.60
CA PRO A 50 7.99 -12.98 -21.50
C PRO A 50 7.87 -13.53 -20.07
N ASP A 51 8.54 -12.90 -19.14
CA ASP A 51 8.64 -13.26 -17.74
C ASP A 51 7.77 -12.34 -16.89
N ALA A 52 6.52 -12.79 -16.60
CA ALA A 52 5.57 -12.08 -15.76
C ALA A 52 6.06 -11.85 -14.29
N GLU A 53 7.24 -12.37 -13.93
CA GLU A 53 7.87 -12.08 -12.63
C GLU A 53 8.34 -10.61 -12.54
N LYS A 54 8.49 -9.93 -13.68
CA LYS A 54 8.90 -8.52 -13.72
C LYS A 54 7.74 -7.53 -13.69
N ASP A 55 6.51 -8.01 -13.77
CA ASP A 55 5.35 -7.15 -13.62
C ASP A 55 5.32 -6.50 -12.24
N MET A 56 4.82 -5.27 -12.19
CA MET A 56 4.77 -4.48 -10.95
C MET A 56 3.39 -3.81 -10.79
N CYS A 57 2.91 -3.78 -9.56
CA CYS A 57 1.84 -2.88 -9.17
C CYS A 57 2.44 -1.72 -8.37
N ARG A 58 2.29 -0.51 -8.88
CA ARG A 58 2.67 0.72 -8.20
C ARG A 58 1.43 1.38 -7.62
N LEU A 59 1.54 1.80 -6.36
CA LEU A 59 0.54 2.62 -5.68
C LEU A 59 1.17 3.95 -5.31
N THR A 60 0.35 5.00 -5.31
CA THR A 60 0.73 6.29 -4.73
C THR A 60 -0.36 6.77 -3.80
N PHE A 61 0.00 7.45 -2.70
CA PHE A 61 -0.95 8.12 -1.82
C PHE A 61 -0.28 9.25 -1.04
N GLU A 62 -1.09 10.19 -0.58
CA GLU A 62 -0.64 11.34 0.19
C GLU A 62 -0.54 11.00 1.69
N VAL A 63 0.50 11.50 2.34
CA VAL A 63 0.68 11.41 3.80
C VAL A 63 -0.18 12.46 4.50
N THR A 64 -1.46 12.15 4.68
CA THR A 64 -2.41 13.03 5.38
C THR A 64 -2.29 12.90 6.90
N ASP A 65 -2.79 13.89 7.65
CA ASP A 65 -2.77 13.85 9.12
C ASP A 65 -3.57 12.66 9.69
N MET A 66 -4.55 12.12 8.95
CA MET A 66 -5.32 10.93 9.35
C MET A 66 -4.50 9.63 9.30
N LEU A 67 -3.47 9.59 8.47
CA LEU A 67 -2.59 8.42 8.31
C LEU A 67 -1.34 8.50 9.18
N LYS A 68 -1.17 9.55 9.98
CA LYS A 68 -0.01 9.75 10.85
C LYS A 68 -0.17 9.07 12.21
N ASN A 69 0.95 8.65 12.75
CA ASN A 69 1.08 8.22 14.14
C ASN A 69 1.20 9.44 15.09
N PRO A 70 1.15 9.25 16.41
CA PRO A 70 1.30 10.35 17.37
C PRO A 70 2.63 11.12 17.29
N GLN A 71 3.67 10.53 16.66
CA GLN A 71 4.97 11.17 16.43
C GLN A 71 4.95 12.11 15.19
N GLY A 72 3.84 12.13 14.43
CA GLY A 72 3.67 13.00 13.26
C GLY A 72 4.22 12.44 11.94
N SER A 73 4.61 11.17 11.91
CA SER A 73 5.01 10.47 10.68
C SER A 73 3.95 9.46 10.23
N LEU A 74 4.00 9.06 8.96
CA LEU A 74 3.13 8.04 8.39
C LEU A 74 3.11 6.79 9.27
N HIS A 75 1.91 6.36 9.67
CA HIS A 75 1.73 5.23 10.58
C HIS A 75 2.18 3.92 9.91
N GLY A 76 2.93 3.10 10.66
CA GLY A 76 3.41 1.80 10.16
C GLY A 76 2.29 0.89 9.66
N GLY A 77 1.11 0.90 10.31
CA GLY A 77 -0.06 0.15 9.84
C GLY A 77 -0.56 0.60 8.46
N ALA A 78 -0.57 1.91 8.17
CA ALA A 78 -0.92 2.42 6.85
C ALA A 78 0.10 1.97 5.78
N MET A 79 1.39 2.00 6.12
CA MET A 79 2.45 1.47 5.24
C MET A 79 2.24 -0.03 4.98
N CYS A 80 2.02 -0.85 6.02
CA CYS A 80 1.77 -2.29 5.88
C CYS A 80 0.57 -2.55 4.96
N SER A 81 -0.53 -1.84 5.16
CA SER A 81 -1.74 -2.01 4.35
C SER A 81 -1.49 -1.68 2.88
N ALA A 82 -0.84 -0.55 2.59
CA ALA A 82 -0.52 -0.18 1.21
C ALA A 82 0.45 -1.18 0.55
N MET A 83 1.43 -1.68 1.30
CA MET A 83 2.40 -2.67 0.80
C MET A 83 1.71 -4.02 0.52
N ASP A 84 0.83 -4.50 1.42
CA ASP A 84 0.03 -5.71 1.20
C ASP A 84 -0.88 -5.56 -0.01
N ILE A 85 -1.60 -4.44 -0.12
CA ILE A 85 -2.48 -4.14 -1.24
C ILE A 85 -1.71 -4.12 -2.56
N SER A 86 -0.49 -3.56 -2.62
CA SER A 86 0.32 -3.53 -3.84
C SER A 86 0.65 -4.93 -4.37
N MET A 87 0.94 -5.86 -3.47
CA MET A 87 1.22 -7.26 -3.81
C MET A 87 -0.06 -8.00 -4.19
N GLY A 88 -1.15 -7.83 -3.42
CA GLY A 88 -2.43 -8.47 -3.66
C GLY A 88 -3.07 -8.06 -4.99
N HIS A 89 -2.95 -6.79 -5.35
CA HIS A 89 -3.41 -6.29 -6.65
C HIS A 89 -2.62 -6.88 -7.81
N LEU A 90 -1.30 -7.02 -7.66
CA LEU A 90 -0.49 -7.67 -8.68
C LEU A 90 -0.88 -9.14 -8.85
N VAL A 91 -1.06 -9.88 -7.74
CA VAL A 91 -1.54 -11.27 -7.77
C VAL A 91 -2.88 -11.37 -8.49
N ASN A 92 -3.84 -10.51 -8.11
CA ASN A 92 -5.17 -10.49 -8.73
C ASN A 92 -5.10 -10.19 -10.23
N LYS A 93 -4.25 -9.26 -10.66
CA LYS A 93 -4.08 -8.87 -12.06
C LYS A 93 -3.58 -10.02 -12.93
N VAL A 94 -2.67 -10.83 -12.41
CA VAL A 94 -1.97 -11.88 -13.20
C VAL A 94 -2.55 -13.26 -13.05
N ALA A 95 -3.32 -13.53 -11.98
CA ALA A 95 -3.78 -14.89 -11.69
C ALA A 95 -5.19 -14.96 -11.07
N GLY A 96 -5.78 -13.84 -10.67
CA GLY A 96 -7.02 -13.79 -9.91
C GLY A 96 -6.78 -13.66 -8.39
N PRO A 97 -7.84 -13.71 -7.57
CA PRO A 97 -7.77 -13.40 -6.15
C PRO A 97 -6.94 -14.41 -5.37
N GLY A 98 -5.81 -13.97 -4.84
CA GLY A 98 -4.95 -14.72 -3.92
C GLY A 98 -5.17 -14.31 -2.46
N ALA A 99 -4.34 -14.87 -1.56
CA ALA A 99 -4.38 -14.53 -0.14
C ALA A 99 -2.97 -14.41 0.44
N THR A 100 -2.76 -13.38 1.26
CA THR A 100 -1.55 -13.20 2.05
C THR A 100 -1.46 -14.32 3.10
N ILE A 101 -0.34 -15.04 3.14
CA ILE A 101 -0.07 -16.05 4.17
C ILE A 101 0.73 -15.40 5.29
N GLU A 102 1.77 -14.68 4.94
CA GLU A 102 2.59 -13.92 5.89
C GLU A 102 3.18 -12.69 5.21
N MET A 103 3.50 -11.69 6.01
CA MET A 103 4.26 -10.52 5.57
C MET A 103 5.17 -10.05 6.70
N LYS A 104 6.44 -9.83 6.37
CA LYS A 104 7.42 -9.19 7.26
C LYS A 104 7.75 -7.82 6.70
N VAL A 105 7.68 -6.79 7.54
CA VAL A 105 7.99 -5.41 7.17
C VAL A 105 9.13 -4.85 7.99
N GLN A 106 10.04 -4.16 7.33
CA GLN A 106 11.14 -3.40 7.93
C GLN A 106 10.92 -1.92 7.65
N PHE A 107 10.80 -1.12 8.71
CA PHE A 107 10.65 0.33 8.64
C PHE A 107 12.02 0.98 8.84
N MET A 108 12.47 1.79 7.91
CA MET A 108 13.83 2.32 7.87
C MET A 108 13.86 3.83 8.10
N ARG A 109 12.82 4.56 7.67
CA ARG A 109 12.76 6.03 7.74
C ARG A 109 11.36 6.52 8.03
N PRO A 110 11.19 7.61 8.80
CA PRO A 110 9.91 8.30 8.90
C PRO A 110 9.62 9.10 7.61
N VAL A 111 8.33 9.25 7.29
CA VAL A 111 7.85 10.19 6.26
C VAL A 111 6.75 11.02 6.90
N THR A 112 6.84 12.34 6.79
CA THR A 112 5.94 13.28 7.48
C THR A 112 4.94 13.97 6.56
N GLU A 113 5.22 14.00 5.25
CA GLU A 113 4.39 14.72 4.28
C GLU A 113 4.68 14.27 2.85
N GLY A 114 3.86 14.70 1.91
CA GLY A 114 4.00 14.47 0.48
C GLY A 114 3.45 13.13 0.01
N ILE A 115 3.64 12.84 -1.26
CA ILE A 115 3.15 11.63 -1.92
C ILE A 115 4.22 10.55 -1.83
N VAL A 116 3.85 9.40 -1.26
CA VAL A 116 4.69 8.21 -1.20
C VAL A 116 4.34 7.25 -2.35
N THR A 117 5.33 6.47 -2.75
CA THR A 117 5.19 5.46 -3.80
C THR A 117 5.43 4.07 -3.19
N VAL A 118 4.58 3.12 -3.54
CA VAL A 118 4.69 1.71 -3.11
C VAL A 118 4.77 0.83 -4.34
N GLU A 119 5.72 -0.10 -4.40
CA GLU A 119 5.95 -0.97 -5.53
C GLU A 119 5.93 -2.43 -5.10
N GLY A 120 4.87 -3.15 -5.48
CA GLY A 120 4.75 -4.59 -5.27
C GLY A 120 5.19 -5.38 -6.49
N ARG A 121 6.01 -6.41 -6.28
CA ARG A 121 6.54 -7.28 -7.35
C ARG A 121 6.70 -8.72 -6.89
N PHE A 122 6.74 -9.66 -7.83
CA PHE A 122 7.16 -11.03 -7.54
C PHE A 122 8.67 -11.09 -7.34
N THR A 123 9.10 -11.80 -6.29
CA THR A 123 10.46 -12.29 -6.17
C THR A 123 10.58 -13.66 -6.85
N LYS A 124 9.51 -14.48 -6.71
CA LYS A 124 9.34 -15.74 -7.41
C LYS A 124 7.85 -16.04 -7.57
N ARG A 125 7.38 -16.18 -8.80
CA ARG A 125 6.02 -16.61 -9.08
C ARG A 125 5.95 -18.12 -9.10
N GLY A 126 5.16 -18.70 -8.21
CA GLY A 126 4.88 -20.13 -8.14
C GLY A 126 3.42 -20.43 -8.50
N ARG A 127 3.12 -21.71 -8.72
CA ARG A 127 1.75 -22.15 -9.07
C ARG A 127 0.79 -22.11 -7.88
N SER A 128 1.23 -22.55 -6.70
CA SER A 128 0.42 -22.59 -5.49
C SER A 128 0.81 -21.52 -4.47
N LEU A 129 2.10 -21.23 -4.39
CA LEU A 129 2.68 -20.21 -3.52
C LEU A 129 3.61 -19.32 -4.33
N SER A 130 3.54 -18.03 -4.09
CA SER A 130 4.44 -17.03 -4.64
C SER A 130 5.13 -16.28 -3.53
N PHE A 131 6.38 -15.86 -3.77
CA PHE A 131 7.13 -14.99 -2.91
C PHE A 131 7.15 -13.61 -3.54
N MET A 132 6.92 -12.59 -2.72
CA MET A 132 6.75 -11.23 -3.18
C MET A 132 7.54 -10.25 -2.32
N GLU A 133 7.80 -9.11 -2.89
CA GLU A 133 8.44 -7.98 -2.24
C GLU A 133 7.60 -6.73 -2.50
N SER A 134 7.52 -5.86 -1.50
CA SER A 134 6.98 -4.51 -1.68
C SER A 134 7.93 -3.49 -1.09
N ARG A 135 8.15 -2.39 -1.81
CA ARG A 135 9.02 -1.28 -1.42
C ARG A 135 8.22 0.00 -1.32
N LEU A 136 8.38 0.73 -0.24
CA LEU A 136 7.77 2.04 -0.06
C LEU A 136 8.87 3.11 -0.12
N PHE A 137 8.64 4.13 -0.94
CA PHE A 137 9.57 5.24 -1.16
C PHE A 137 8.93 6.56 -0.72
N SER A 138 9.76 7.43 -0.15
CA SER A 138 9.41 8.82 0.16
C SER A 138 9.29 9.68 -1.11
N PRO A 139 8.75 10.92 -1.00
CA PRO A 139 8.68 11.83 -2.15
C PRO A 139 10.04 12.11 -2.82
N ASP A 140 11.13 12.09 -2.06
CA ASP A 140 12.51 12.23 -2.54
C ASP A 140 13.16 10.89 -2.94
N GLN A 141 12.34 9.86 -3.21
CA GLN A 141 12.72 8.54 -3.73
C GLN A 141 13.67 7.73 -2.83
N LYS A 142 13.69 8.01 -1.53
CA LYS A 142 14.44 7.20 -0.57
C LYS A 142 13.59 6.02 -0.09
N LEU A 143 14.20 4.84 0.04
CA LEU A 143 13.53 3.66 0.58
C LEU A 143 13.16 3.88 2.05
N VAL A 144 11.87 3.84 2.35
CA VAL A 144 11.26 4.07 3.67
C VAL A 144 10.94 2.76 4.37
N ALA A 145 10.38 1.81 3.64
CA ALA A 145 10.04 0.49 4.15
C ALA A 145 10.22 -0.58 3.08
N LEU A 146 10.53 -1.79 3.52
CA LEU A 146 10.66 -2.99 2.71
C LEU A 146 9.81 -4.10 3.32
N ALA A 147 8.98 -4.74 2.51
CA ALA A 147 8.24 -5.93 2.89
C ALA A 147 8.69 -7.13 2.06
N SER A 148 8.71 -8.30 2.69
CA SER A 148 8.73 -9.60 2.02
C SER A 148 7.48 -10.37 2.44
N ALA A 149 6.87 -11.09 1.51
CA ALA A 149 5.61 -11.80 1.76
C ALA A 149 5.52 -13.12 1.01
N THR A 150 4.76 -14.05 1.60
CA THR A 150 4.32 -15.29 0.97
C THR A 150 2.83 -15.18 0.65
N TRP A 151 2.46 -15.50 -0.57
CA TRP A 151 1.10 -15.45 -1.07
C TRP A 151 0.63 -16.79 -1.55
N LYS A 152 -0.60 -17.16 -1.15
CA LYS A 152 -1.33 -18.27 -1.74
C LYS A 152 -1.92 -17.81 -3.07
N MET A 153 -1.58 -18.50 -4.15
CA MET A 153 -2.15 -18.25 -5.47
C MET A 153 -3.55 -18.85 -5.56
N PRO A 154 -4.46 -18.29 -6.38
CA PRO A 154 -5.77 -18.90 -6.62
C PRO A 154 -5.60 -20.29 -7.26
N PRO A 155 -6.56 -21.20 -7.09
CA PRO A 155 -6.59 -22.46 -7.84
C PRO A 155 -6.73 -22.18 -9.33
N ASN A 156 -6.05 -22.99 -10.15
CA ASN A 156 -6.21 -22.97 -11.61
C ASN A 156 -7.61 -23.46 -12.00
#